data_ed692a1aa6213c3f27e91b79380c2cc5
#
_entry.id   ed692a1aa6213c3f27e91b79380c2cc5
#
_cell.length_a   1.000
_cell.length_b   1.000
_cell.length_c   1.000
_cell.angle_alpha   90.00
_cell.angle_beta   90.00
_cell.angle_gamma   90.00
#
_symmetry.space_group_name_H-M   'P 1'
#
loop_
_entity.id
_entity.type
_entity.pdbx_description
1 polymer ?
#
loop_
_entity_poly.entity_id
_entity_poly.type
_entity_poly.pdbx_seq_one_letter_code
_entity_poly.pdbx_strand_id
1 'polypeptide(L)'
;MNRQDLLELMTTLDDAWNAGPGSSLWETFRKRHTEDVAVYWPGGAPPTRGRRNHDLEAVEFFKTFPDNHLINRPYKILFADGNHTCSVAEFRGTMKGPMKLGDQVIPPTGKSLRVEFCTVATWNDQGAITEERLFYDQVGLMKQIGLG
;
A
#
# COMPACT_ATOMS: atom_id res chain seq x y z
N MET A 1 21.31 3.57 -9.16
CA MET A 1 20.81 4.19 -7.93
C MET A 1 21.44 3.54 -6.73
N ASN A 2 21.89 4.32 -5.77
CA ASN A 2 22.50 3.75 -4.58
C ASN A 2 21.43 3.39 -3.53
N ARG A 3 21.88 2.71 -2.48
CA ARG A 3 21.01 2.26 -1.40
C ARG A 3 20.25 3.41 -0.73
N GLN A 4 20.94 4.53 -0.46
CA GLN A 4 20.33 5.68 0.19
C GLN A 4 19.22 6.29 -0.66
N ASP A 5 19.41 6.33 -1.99
CA ASP A 5 18.37 6.81 -2.91
C ASP A 5 17.11 5.94 -2.83
N LEU A 6 17.28 4.61 -2.77
CA LEU A 6 16.15 3.69 -2.68
C LEU A 6 15.37 3.86 -1.37
N LEU A 7 16.08 4.05 -0.25
CA LEU A 7 15.45 4.27 1.04
C LEU A 7 14.63 5.58 1.04
N GLU A 8 15.16 6.61 0.44
CA GLU A 8 14.48 7.91 0.28
C GLU A 8 13.25 7.78 -0.61
N LEU A 9 13.38 7.09 -1.75
CA LEU A 9 12.27 6.86 -2.68
C LEU A 9 11.13 6.07 -2.02
N MET A 10 11.46 5.05 -1.21
CA MET A 10 10.47 4.28 -0.49
C MET A 10 9.75 5.14 0.55
N THR A 11 10.49 5.93 1.31
CA THR A 11 9.93 6.81 2.34
C THR A 11 8.99 7.84 1.74
N THR A 12 9.40 8.50 0.67
CA THR A 12 8.57 9.55 0.02
C THR A 12 7.39 8.96 -0.75
N LEU A 13 7.48 7.70 -1.18
CA LEU A 13 6.33 6.98 -1.73
C LEU A 13 5.21 6.87 -0.68
N ASP A 14 5.57 6.45 0.53
CA ASP A 14 4.58 6.30 1.59
C ASP A 14 4.10 7.65 2.13
N ASP A 15 4.91 8.71 2.05
CA ASP A 15 4.42 10.07 2.29
C ASP A 15 3.29 10.43 1.30
N ALA A 16 3.46 10.07 0.03
CA ALA A 16 2.43 10.32 -1.00
C ALA A 16 1.17 9.50 -0.74
N TRP A 17 1.32 8.23 -0.36
CA TRP A 17 0.19 7.39 0.05
C TRP A 17 -0.57 8.05 1.21
N ASN A 18 0.13 8.43 2.27
CA ASN A 18 -0.47 9.03 3.46
C ASN A 18 -1.20 10.34 3.17
N ALA A 19 -0.72 11.10 2.17
CA ALA A 19 -1.40 12.32 1.73
C ALA A 19 -2.73 12.05 1.04
N GLY A 20 -2.87 10.89 0.42
CA GLY A 20 -4.11 10.40 -0.18
C GLY A 20 -4.40 10.89 -1.58
N PRO A 21 -5.40 10.28 -2.26
CA PRO A 21 -5.73 10.59 -3.65
C PRO A 21 -6.20 12.02 -3.91
N GLY A 22 -6.65 12.73 -2.89
CA GLY A 22 -7.05 14.14 -3.02
C GLY A 22 -5.91 15.14 -2.95
N SER A 23 -4.68 14.67 -2.69
CA SER A 23 -3.50 15.51 -2.57
C SER A 23 -2.76 15.65 -3.90
N SER A 24 -2.07 16.77 -4.10
CA SER A 24 -1.14 16.95 -5.23
C SER A 24 0.02 15.95 -5.19
N LEU A 25 0.34 15.36 -4.03
CA LEU A 25 1.37 14.34 -3.89
C LEU A 25 0.97 12.99 -4.49
N TRP A 26 -0.32 12.77 -4.77
CA TRP A 26 -0.77 11.49 -5.34
C TRP A 26 -0.16 11.17 -6.70
N GLU A 27 0.20 12.20 -7.46
CA GLU A 27 0.92 12.00 -8.71
C GLU A 27 2.29 11.35 -8.49
N THR A 28 2.95 11.65 -7.38
CA THR A 28 4.19 10.96 -6.98
C THR A 28 3.94 9.48 -6.76
N PHE A 29 2.83 9.11 -6.09
CA PHE A 29 2.45 7.73 -5.92
C PHE A 29 2.29 7.02 -7.27
N ARG A 30 1.57 7.64 -8.21
CA ARG A 30 1.40 7.06 -9.55
C ARG A 30 2.72 6.86 -10.26
N LYS A 31 3.55 7.90 -10.32
CA LYS A 31 4.81 7.90 -11.08
C LYS A 31 5.88 6.98 -10.50
N ARG A 32 5.76 6.62 -9.22
CA ARG A 32 6.68 5.67 -8.58
C ARG A 32 6.45 4.23 -9.04
N HIS A 33 5.43 3.96 -9.81
CA HIS A 33 5.13 2.64 -10.36
C HIS A 33 5.27 2.69 -11.87
N THR A 34 5.85 1.63 -12.46
CA THR A 34 5.91 1.51 -13.92
C THR A 34 4.51 1.26 -14.49
N GLU A 35 4.32 1.55 -15.78
CA GLU A 35 3.04 1.31 -16.45
C GLU A 35 2.60 -0.15 -16.36
N ASP A 36 3.55 -1.09 -16.35
CA ASP A 36 3.31 -2.53 -16.31
C ASP A 36 3.58 -3.15 -14.93
N VAL A 37 3.59 -2.37 -13.87
CA VAL A 37 3.85 -2.85 -12.51
C VAL A 37 2.98 -4.05 -12.15
N ALA A 38 3.55 -5.00 -11.41
CA ALA A 38 2.81 -6.12 -10.83
C ALA A 38 2.76 -5.96 -9.31
N VAL A 39 1.57 -5.94 -8.72
CA VAL A 39 1.37 -5.80 -7.28
C VAL A 39 0.74 -7.08 -6.75
N TYR A 40 1.48 -7.79 -5.88
CA TYR A 40 1.06 -9.05 -5.27
C TYR A 40 0.50 -8.77 -3.88
N TRP A 41 -0.76 -9.13 -3.69
CA TRP A 41 -1.46 -9.04 -2.42
C TRP A 41 -1.37 -10.37 -1.66
N PRO A 42 -1.57 -10.41 -0.33
CA PRO A 42 -1.59 -11.67 0.41
C PRO A 42 -2.68 -12.60 -0.11
N GLY A 43 -2.49 -13.92 0.07
CA GLY A 43 -3.51 -14.91 -0.24
C GLY A 43 -3.33 -15.65 -1.56
N GLY A 44 -2.25 -15.38 -2.30
CA GLY A 44 -1.89 -16.16 -3.49
C GLY A 44 -2.74 -15.90 -4.73
N ALA A 45 -3.58 -14.86 -4.72
CA ALA A 45 -4.32 -14.46 -5.92
C ALA A 45 -3.37 -13.92 -6.99
N PRO A 46 -3.77 -13.93 -8.28
CA PRO A 46 -2.98 -13.28 -9.32
C PRO A 46 -2.72 -11.81 -8.99
N PRO A 47 -1.56 -11.27 -9.38
CA PRO A 47 -1.23 -9.88 -9.05
C PRO A 47 -2.13 -8.90 -9.79
N THR A 48 -2.30 -7.71 -9.19
CA THR A 48 -2.82 -6.56 -9.90
C THR A 48 -1.78 -6.12 -10.91
N ARG A 49 -2.15 -6.02 -12.19
CA ARG A 49 -1.23 -5.63 -13.25
C ARG A 49 -1.56 -4.25 -13.78
N GLY A 50 -0.52 -3.42 -13.88
CA GLY A 50 -0.59 -2.10 -14.45
C GLY A 50 -0.81 -1.00 -13.43
N ARG A 51 -0.17 0.14 -13.69
CA ARG A 51 -0.25 1.34 -12.86
C ARG A 51 -1.70 1.82 -12.69
N ARG A 52 -2.46 1.81 -13.76
CA ARG A 52 -3.84 2.27 -13.75
C ARG A 52 -4.70 1.43 -12.81
N ASN A 53 -4.58 0.11 -12.88
CA ASN A 53 -5.34 -0.79 -12.02
C ASN A 53 -4.92 -0.67 -10.55
N HIS A 54 -3.63 -0.49 -10.31
CA HIS A 54 -3.14 -0.28 -8.95
C HIS A 54 -3.65 1.05 -8.37
N ASP A 55 -3.67 2.11 -9.18
CA ASP A 55 -4.23 3.40 -8.76
C ASP A 55 -5.72 3.27 -8.41
N LEU A 56 -6.49 2.57 -9.25
CA LEU A 56 -7.92 2.36 -9.00
C LEU A 56 -8.17 1.59 -7.71
N GLU A 57 -7.42 0.52 -7.45
CA GLU A 57 -7.57 -0.23 -6.19
C GLU A 57 -7.16 0.58 -4.97
N ALA A 58 -6.13 1.42 -5.08
CA ALA A 58 -5.71 2.32 -4.02
C ALA A 58 -6.81 3.34 -3.69
N VAL A 59 -7.41 3.94 -4.71
CA VAL A 59 -8.51 4.89 -4.53
C VAL A 59 -9.72 4.21 -3.85
N GLU A 60 -10.06 2.99 -4.25
CA GLU A 60 -11.13 2.21 -3.60
C GLU A 60 -10.81 1.94 -2.13
N PHE A 61 -9.55 1.63 -1.83
CA PHE A 61 -9.12 1.42 -0.45
C PHE A 61 -9.34 2.67 0.41
N PHE A 62 -9.03 3.85 -0.12
CA PHE A 62 -9.25 5.11 0.59
C PHE A 62 -10.74 5.44 0.78
N LYS A 63 -11.61 4.95 -0.08
CA LYS A 63 -13.07 5.10 0.12
C LYS A 63 -13.54 4.31 1.33
N THR A 64 -12.98 3.14 1.55
CA THR A 64 -13.31 2.28 2.70
C THR A 64 -12.65 2.79 3.98
N PHE A 65 -11.38 3.14 3.90
CA PHE A 65 -10.55 3.59 5.02
C PHE A 65 -9.97 4.97 4.75
N PRO A 66 -10.79 6.03 4.80
CA PRO A 66 -10.32 7.37 4.41
C PRO A 66 -9.26 7.96 5.35
N ASP A 67 -9.17 7.47 6.57
CA ASP A 67 -8.20 7.90 7.57
C ASP A 67 -6.98 6.96 7.66
N ASN A 68 -6.81 6.04 6.71
CA ASN A 68 -5.70 5.11 6.80
C ASN A 68 -4.35 5.84 6.79
N HIS A 69 -3.41 5.30 7.55
CA HIS A 69 -2.10 5.90 7.71
C HIS A 69 -1.06 4.82 7.95
N LEU A 70 0.02 4.88 7.19
CA LEU A 70 1.18 4.02 7.34
C LEU A 70 2.27 4.82 8.04
N ILE A 71 2.73 4.35 9.20
CA ILE A 71 3.75 5.06 9.98
C ILE A 71 5.12 4.78 9.38
N ASN A 72 5.64 5.76 8.63
CA ASN A 72 6.89 5.63 7.87
C ASN A 72 8.01 6.57 8.31
N ARG A 73 7.82 7.34 9.40
CA ARG A 73 8.83 8.27 9.90
C ARG A 73 9.01 8.16 11.40
N PRO A 74 9.79 7.12 11.86
CA PRO A 74 10.46 6.08 11.05
C PRO A 74 9.56 4.87 10.81
N TYR A 75 9.99 4.02 9.85
CA TYR A 75 9.49 2.65 9.75
C TYR A 75 9.97 1.84 10.96
N LYS A 76 9.30 0.72 11.24
CA LYS A 76 9.84 -0.26 12.20
C LYS A 76 11.09 -0.91 11.65
N ILE A 77 11.08 -1.27 10.37
CA ILE A 77 12.20 -1.86 9.65
C ILE A 77 12.22 -1.25 8.25
N LEU A 78 13.40 -0.81 7.82
CA LEU A 78 13.60 -0.35 6.44
C LEU A 78 15.03 -0.67 6.02
N PHE A 79 15.18 -1.44 4.96
CA PHE A 79 16.47 -1.72 4.38
C PHE A 79 16.37 -1.91 2.87
N ALA A 80 17.51 -1.83 2.20
CA ALA A 80 17.62 -2.08 0.77
C ALA A 80 18.79 -3.03 0.51
N ASP A 81 18.62 -3.90 -0.46
CA ASP A 81 19.65 -4.78 -0.98
C ASP A 81 19.52 -4.88 -2.49
N GLY A 82 20.59 -4.50 -3.20
CA GLY A 82 20.53 -4.39 -4.67
C GLY A 82 19.46 -3.38 -5.10
N ASN A 83 18.53 -3.81 -5.92
CA ASN A 83 17.40 -3.00 -6.36
C ASN A 83 16.09 -3.29 -5.62
N HIS A 84 16.17 -3.91 -4.44
CA HIS A 84 15.03 -4.24 -3.61
C HIS A 84 15.02 -3.39 -2.35
N THR A 85 13.80 -2.99 -1.93
CA THR A 85 13.57 -2.42 -0.60
C THR A 85 12.64 -3.33 0.17
N CYS A 86 12.84 -3.39 1.50
CA CYS A 86 11.93 -4.07 2.41
C CYS A 86 11.56 -3.10 3.54
N SER A 87 10.27 -2.90 3.73
CA SER A 87 9.77 -2.04 4.81
C SER A 87 8.77 -2.80 5.68
N VAL A 88 8.81 -2.55 6.98
CA VAL A 88 7.78 -2.99 7.93
C VAL A 88 7.31 -1.76 8.68
N ALA A 89 6.01 -1.51 8.65
CA ALA A 89 5.41 -0.34 9.27
C ALA A 89 4.09 -0.70 9.95
N GLU A 90 3.73 0.04 10.98
CA GLU A 90 2.39 -0.04 11.53
C GLU A 90 1.43 0.67 10.57
N PHE A 91 0.32 0.01 10.28
CA PHE A 91 -0.74 0.52 9.43
C PHE A 91 -2.04 0.58 10.22
N ARG A 92 -2.72 1.72 10.19
CA ARG A 92 -3.96 1.99 10.92
C ARG A 92 -5.03 2.51 10.00
N GLY A 93 -6.28 2.28 10.38
CA GLY A 93 -7.42 2.83 9.67
C GLY A 93 -8.73 2.52 10.36
N THR A 94 -9.79 3.18 9.91
CA THR A 94 -11.15 2.96 10.39
C THR A 94 -12.05 2.73 9.19
N MET A 95 -12.89 1.68 9.26
CA MET A 95 -13.82 1.37 8.17
C MET A 95 -15.00 2.34 8.21
N LYS A 96 -14.81 3.49 7.58
CA LYS A 96 -15.80 4.57 7.51
C LYS A 96 -16.62 4.57 6.22
N GLY A 97 -16.18 3.83 5.22
CA GLY A 97 -16.87 3.69 3.95
C GLY A 97 -17.19 2.24 3.62
N PRO A 98 -17.99 2.01 2.58
CA PRO A 98 -18.35 0.66 2.16
C PRO A 98 -17.15 -0.08 1.60
N MET A 99 -17.19 -1.42 1.69
CA MET A 99 -16.17 -2.30 1.12
C MET A 99 -16.79 -3.20 0.06
N LYS A 100 -16.17 -3.24 -1.12
CA LYS A 100 -16.57 -4.15 -2.18
C LYS A 100 -15.84 -5.48 -2.02
N LEU A 101 -16.60 -6.58 -1.90
CA LEU A 101 -16.07 -7.94 -1.88
C LEU A 101 -16.79 -8.74 -2.95
N GLY A 102 -16.15 -8.90 -4.11
CA GLY A 102 -16.79 -9.49 -5.28
C GLY A 102 -18.02 -8.67 -5.69
N ASP A 103 -19.18 -9.32 -5.77
CA ASP A 103 -20.44 -8.66 -6.11
C ASP A 103 -21.14 -8.02 -4.91
N GLN A 104 -20.59 -8.19 -3.70
CA GLN A 104 -21.18 -7.68 -2.48
C GLN A 104 -20.60 -6.32 -2.12
N VAL A 105 -21.45 -5.45 -1.59
CA VAL A 105 -21.05 -4.19 -0.98
C VAL A 105 -21.38 -4.29 0.51
N ILE A 106 -20.33 -4.27 1.34
CA ILE A 106 -20.47 -4.38 2.78
C ILE A 106 -20.53 -2.96 3.36
N PRO A 107 -21.56 -2.64 4.16
CA PRO A 107 -21.66 -1.32 4.77
C PRO A 107 -20.55 -1.11 5.80
N PRO A 108 -20.15 0.15 6.07
CA PRO A 108 -19.09 0.44 7.03
C PRO A 108 -19.46 -0.01 8.44
N THR A 109 -18.49 -0.60 9.13
CA THR A 109 -18.68 -1.04 10.52
C THR A 109 -18.29 0.02 11.54
N GLY A 110 -17.51 1.02 11.14
CA GLY A 110 -16.99 2.04 12.03
C GLY A 110 -15.84 1.55 12.92
N LYS A 111 -15.41 0.29 12.75
CA LYS A 111 -14.34 -0.30 13.56
C LYS A 111 -12.97 0.00 12.99
N SER A 112 -11.99 0.02 13.87
CA SER A 112 -10.60 0.36 13.52
C SER A 112 -9.73 -0.88 13.40
N LEU A 113 -8.68 -0.76 12.59
CA LEU A 113 -7.67 -1.78 12.42
C LEU A 113 -6.29 -1.23 12.76
N ARG A 114 -5.41 -2.14 13.15
CA ARG A 114 -3.98 -1.89 13.33
C ARG A 114 -3.25 -3.18 13.00
N VAL A 115 -2.41 -3.14 11.97
CA VAL A 115 -1.62 -4.30 11.52
C VAL A 115 -0.21 -3.86 11.20
N GLU A 116 0.73 -4.82 11.19
CA GLU A 116 2.05 -4.61 10.59
C GLU A 116 1.95 -4.90 9.11
N PHE A 117 2.47 -3.97 8.32
CA PHE A 117 2.45 -4.05 6.86
C PHE A 117 3.89 -4.15 6.34
N CYS A 118 4.17 -5.21 5.62
CA CYS A 118 5.48 -5.44 5.02
C CYS A 118 5.38 -5.29 3.51
N THR A 119 6.23 -4.43 2.94
CA THR A 119 6.31 -4.22 1.49
C THR A 119 7.71 -4.58 1.00
N VAL A 120 7.77 -5.49 0.04
CA VAL A 120 9.00 -5.80 -0.70
C VAL A 120 8.84 -5.28 -2.11
N ALA A 121 9.62 -4.28 -2.46
CA ALA A 121 9.52 -3.62 -3.77
C ALA A 121 10.80 -3.82 -4.58
N THR A 122 10.63 -4.03 -5.87
CA THR A 122 11.72 -4.09 -6.85
C THR A 122 11.70 -2.81 -7.68
N TRP A 123 12.84 -2.14 -7.78
CA TRP A 123 12.99 -0.84 -8.41
C TRP A 123 13.78 -0.92 -9.71
N ASN A 124 13.44 -0.10 -10.69
CA ASN A 124 14.28 0.09 -11.88
C ASN A 124 15.27 1.25 -11.68
N ASP A 125 16.11 1.50 -12.66
CA ASP A 125 17.14 2.54 -12.58
C ASP A 125 16.57 3.97 -12.64
N GLN A 126 15.31 4.14 -13.03
CA GLN A 126 14.63 5.43 -13.10
C GLN A 126 13.89 5.76 -11.80
N GLY A 127 13.99 4.94 -10.77
CA GLY A 127 13.33 5.17 -9.50
C GLY A 127 11.86 4.81 -9.48
N ALA A 128 11.44 3.86 -10.29
CA ALA A 128 10.07 3.36 -10.31
C ALA A 128 10.02 1.88 -9.93
N ILE A 129 8.94 1.49 -9.28
CA ILE A 129 8.68 0.12 -8.85
C ILE A 129 8.15 -0.69 -10.03
N THR A 130 8.79 -1.81 -10.31
CA THR A 130 8.37 -2.76 -11.34
C THR A 130 7.53 -3.89 -10.75
N GLU A 131 7.76 -4.24 -9.49
CA GLU A 131 7.05 -5.28 -8.77
C GLU A 131 6.97 -4.94 -7.29
N GLU A 132 5.82 -5.18 -6.71
CA GLU A 132 5.55 -4.94 -5.30
C GLU A 132 4.91 -6.17 -4.69
N ARG A 133 5.40 -6.61 -3.53
CA ARG A 133 4.83 -7.71 -2.77
C ARG A 133 4.43 -7.20 -1.40
N LEU A 134 3.16 -7.40 -1.07
CA LEU A 134 2.55 -6.89 0.14
C LEU A 134 2.20 -8.04 1.07
N PHE A 135 2.57 -7.90 2.34
CA PHE A 135 2.34 -8.93 3.35
C PHE A 135 1.76 -8.30 4.61
N TYR A 136 0.61 -8.78 5.02
CA TYR A 136 -0.02 -8.42 6.28
C TYR A 136 -1.01 -9.50 6.68
N ASP A 137 -1.42 -9.50 7.94
CA ASP A 137 -2.40 -10.44 8.46
C ASP A 137 -3.81 -10.06 7.99
N GLN A 138 -4.20 -10.61 6.86
CA GLN A 138 -5.48 -10.34 6.21
C GLN A 138 -6.67 -10.83 7.05
N VAL A 139 -6.54 -12.00 7.67
CA VAL A 139 -7.59 -12.57 8.53
C VAL A 139 -7.75 -11.71 9.77
N GLY A 140 -6.64 -11.33 10.40
CA GLY A 140 -6.66 -10.46 11.58
C GLY A 140 -7.26 -9.09 11.28
N LEU A 141 -6.93 -8.51 10.13
CA LEU A 141 -7.51 -7.24 9.70
C LEU A 141 -9.04 -7.34 9.60
N MET A 142 -9.54 -8.36 8.90
CA MET A 142 -10.98 -8.57 8.73
C MET A 142 -11.69 -8.76 10.06
N LYS A 143 -11.10 -9.49 10.99
CA LYS A 143 -11.65 -9.65 12.35
C LYS A 143 -11.72 -8.31 13.10
N GLN A 144 -10.69 -7.50 13.03
CA GLN A 144 -10.65 -6.20 13.70
C GLN A 144 -11.77 -5.28 13.23
N ILE A 145 -12.10 -5.30 11.95
CA ILE A 145 -13.19 -4.47 11.41
C ILE A 145 -14.56 -5.15 11.47
N GLY A 146 -14.63 -6.32 12.09
CA GLY A 146 -15.90 -6.99 12.36
C GLY A 146 -16.44 -7.87 11.24
N LEU A 147 -15.59 -8.27 10.29
CA LEU A 147 -16.00 -9.06 9.12
C LEU A 147 -15.45 -10.49 9.10
N GLY A 148 -14.71 -10.88 10.13
CA GLY A 148 -14.10 -12.20 10.18
C GLY A 148 -14.66 -13.13 11.22
#